data_77aad912cc0f55052a3de50f866cba17
#
_entry.id   77aad912cc0f55052a3de50f866cba17
#
_cell.length_a   1.000
_cell.length_b   1.000
_cell.length_c   1.000
_cell.angle_alpha   90.00
_cell.angle_beta   90.00
_cell.angle_gamma   90.00
#
_symmetry.space_group_name_H-M   'P 1'
#
loop_
_entity.id
_entity.type
_entity.pdbx_description
1 polymer ?
#
loop_
_entity_poly.entity_id
_entity_poly.type
_entity_poly.pdbx_seq_one_letter_code
_entity_poly.pdbx_strand_id
1 'polypeptide(L)'
;LVDTTTFEINLISNEPAMNGKLDWTIGAFYMEHEIENVIRGYRDNDLTGQLRYLCSESFASSDYCYTHDFGIPGRFDVFGADWDFVTDAFPSRESYSVYGQITYSLSDTSRLISGLRYSEDTFTTDVTNFFNVESFQEKGTNDETTWKLTGEIDISDSSMAYLSFTRGFKPGGSNLTFGFTEAQDIEAGRPVAPALVFPTFEAETVDSIEIGLKADLNEGRTRANLAYFTYTYDNLQFQATDPDPYRGGVANIPESEMSGFEVELKSLVSDSLTFDMNLAFLDSEVTSDYMVLDNVDAYQYFFGQEDLRYGLRENVKGNELAKSPEFTADVNFTYETSLSSGTLVTSIFQFIHRGDFQQRVSNNPAVDAIDSYDLINFTLGFDFVGDKWGLDFMILNATDEDGVNSSMTDVFGVAATGLELIPPRQYMLRLSMNY
;
A
#
# COMPACT_ATOMS: atom_id res chain seq x y z
N LEU A 1 12.21 -10.59 14.84
CA LEU A 1 11.13 -11.28 15.57
C LEU A 1 9.97 -10.30 15.69
N VAL A 2 8.74 -10.81 15.61
CA VAL A 2 7.52 -10.00 15.80
C VAL A 2 6.67 -10.71 16.83
N ASP A 3 6.25 -10.00 17.85
CA ASP A 3 5.28 -10.45 18.86
C ASP A 3 4.07 -9.52 18.85
N THR A 4 2.87 -10.08 18.89
CA THR A 4 1.63 -9.31 18.87
C THR A 4 0.60 -9.92 19.79
N THR A 5 0.13 -9.13 20.72
CA THR A 5 -0.96 -9.48 21.62
C THR A 5 -2.17 -8.61 21.32
N THR A 6 -3.32 -9.20 21.09
CA THR A 6 -4.58 -8.48 20.89
C THR A 6 -5.66 -8.97 21.83
N PHE A 7 -6.47 -8.05 22.29
CA PHE A 7 -7.66 -8.33 23.08
C PHE A 7 -8.82 -7.48 22.59
N GLU A 8 -9.98 -8.10 22.38
CA GLU A 8 -11.20 -7.42 21.98
C GLU A 8 -12.40 -7.97 22.73
N ILE A 9 -13.28 -7.06 23.16
CA ILE A 9 -14.57 -7.40 23.75
C ILE A 9 -15.67 -6.61 23.07
N ASN A 10 -16.74 -7.30 22.70
CA ASN A 10 -17.91 -6.73 22.05
C ASN A 10 -19.17 -7.10 22.83
N LEU A 11 -20.01 -6.11 23.06
CA LEU A 11 -21.39 -6.26 23.53
C LEU A 11 -22.32 -5.87 22.38
N ILE A 12 -23.19 -6.79 21.98
CA ILE A 12 -24.08 -6.62 20.83
C ILE A 12 -25.52 -6.83 21.32
N SER A 13 -26.45 -6.03 20.82
CA SER A 13 -27.87 -6.24 21.10
C SER A 13 -28.34 -7.59 20.54
N ASN A 14 -28.91 -8.46 21.36
CA ASN A 14 -29.50 -9.73 20.90
C ASN A 14 -30.80 -9.52 20.14
N GLU A 15 -31.59 -8.52 20.57
CA GLU A 15 -32.83 -8.10 19.94
C GLU A 15 -32.82 -6.57 19.83
N PRO A 16 -33.39 -6.02 18.75
CA PRO A 16 -33.47 -4.59 18.61
C PRO A 16 -34.23 -3.93 19.75
N ALA A 17 -33.63 -2.96 20.43
CA ALA A 17 -34.26 -2.18 21.47
C ALA A 17 -35.33 -1.21 20.90
N MET A 18 -35.97 -0.40 21.76
CA MET A 18 -36.93 0.64 21.36
C MET A 18 -38.04 0.11 20.42
N ASN A 19 -38.71 -0.98 20.81
CA ASN A 19 -39.74 -1.66 20.02
C ASN A 19 -39.27 -2.15 18.65
N GLY A 20 -38.06 -2.71 18.59
CA GLY A 20 -37.54 -3.30 17.37
C GLY A 20 -36.83 -2.33 16.43
N LYS A 21 -36.52 -1.10 16.88
CA LYS A 21 -35.95 -0.03 16.04
C LYS A 21 -34.46 0.24 16.20
N LEU A 22 -33.85 -0.22 17.28
CA LEU A 22 -32.47 0.13 17.62
C LEU A 22 -31.62 -1.11 17.82
N ASP A 23 -30.68 -1.32 16.93
CA ASP A 23 -29.55 -2.24 17.11
C ASP A 23 -28.31 -1.46 17.55
N TRP A 24 -27.49 -2.07 18.40
CA TRP A 24 -26.27 -1.43 18.88
C TRP A 24 -25.16 -2.45 19.13
N THR A 25 -23.95 -1.95 18.99
CA THR A 25 -22.71 -2.62 19.38
C THR A 25 -21.86 -1.63 20.17
N ILE A 26 -21.26 -2.10 21.26
CA ILE A 26 -20.25 -1.35 22.02
C ILE A 26 -19.07 -2.28 22.21
N GLY A 27 -17.84 -1.79 22.03
CA GLY A 27 -16.66 -2.60 22.17
C GLY A 27 -15.47 -1.84 22.71
N ALA A 28 -14.46 -2.61 23.13
CA ALA A 28 -13.14 -2.14 23.48
C ALA A 28 -12.09 -3.04 22.84
N PHE A 29 -11.00 -2.45 22.42
CA PHE A 29 -9.89 -3.11 21.77
C PHE A 29 -8.58 -2.67 22.42
N TYR A 30 -7.66 -3.63 22.56
CA TYR A 30 -6.27 -3.43 22.97
C TYR A 30 -5.35 -4.22 22.04
N MET A 31 -4.23 -3.62 21.69
CA MET A 31 -3.15 -4.27 20.95
C MET A 31 -1.80 -3.81 21.49
N GLU A 32 -0.92 -4.76 21.68
CA GLU A 32 0.50 -4.55 21.90
C GLU A 32 1.28 -5.27 20.80
N HIS A 33 2.21 -4.56 20.17
CA HIS A 33 2.99 -5.04 19.05
C HIS A 33 4.45 -4.65 19.25
N GLU A 34 5.32 -5.66 19.32
CA GLU A 34 6.75 -5.49 19.49
C GLU A 34 7.50 -6.10 18.31
N ILE A 35 8.47 -5.38 17.81
CA ILE A 35 9.33 -5.82 16.71
C ILE A 35 10.78 -5.78 17.18
N GLU A 36 11.47 -6.88 17.04
CA GLU A 36 12.92 -6.93 17.09
C GLU A 36 13.46 -6.90 15.65
N ASN A 37 13.97 -5.75 15.24
CA ASN A 37 14.56 -5.56 13.93
C ASN A 37 16.09 -5.46 14.08
N VAL A 38 16.76 -6.57 13.82
CA VAL A 38 18.21 -6.68 13.87
C VAL A 38 18.72 -6.90 12.45
N ILE A 39 19.34 -5.87 11.90
CA ILE A 39 19.98 -5.93 10.57
C ILE A 39 21.48 -6.04 10.79
N ARG A 40 22.06 -7.12 10.28
CA ARG A 40 23.49 -7.38 10.36
C ARG A 40 24.03 -7.63 8.98
N GLY A 41 24.87 -6.71 8.49
CA GLY A 41 25.67 -6.90 7.29
C GLY A 41 27.03 -7.47 7.66
N TYR A 42 27.31 -8.71 7.24
CA TYR A 42 28.62 -9.32 7.41
C TYR A 42 29.46 -9.07 6.18
N ARG A 43 30.70 -8.66 6.39
CA ARG A 43 31.67 -8.66 5.35
C ARG A 43 32.25 -10.07 5.22
N ASP A 44 31.79 -10.84 4.24
CA ASP A 44 32.42 -12.12 3.92
C ASP A 44 33.77 -11.86 3.24
N ASN A 45 34.84 -12.25 3.90
CA ASN A 45 36.20 -12.11 3.39
C ASN A 45 36.40 -12.83 2.06
N ASP A 46 35.64 -13.89 1.75
CA ASP A 46 35.69 -14.61 0.50
C ASP A 46 34.97 -13.86 -0.63
N LEU A 47 33.85 -13.23 -0.34
CA LEU A 47 33.13 -12.36 -1.30
C LEU A 47 33.92 -11.06 -1.59
N THR A 48 34.58 -10.48 -0.60
CA THR A 48 35.44 -9.31 -0.80
C THR A 48 36.66 -9.62 -1.68
N GLY A 49 37.18 -10.84 -1.65
CA GLY A 49 38.23 -11.29 -2.57
C GLY A 49 37.74 -11.34 -4.02
N GLN A 50 36.52 -11.83 -4.25
CA GLN A 50 35.91 -11.90 -5.59
C GLN A 50 35.44 -10.54 -6.10
N LEU A 51 34.85 -9.70 -5.26
CA LEU A 51 34.49 -8.33 -5.63
C LEU A 51 35.71 -7.46 -5.92
N ARG A 52 36.79 -7.61 -5.15
CA ARG A 52 38.09 -6.97 -5.44
C ARG A 52 38.65 -7.40 -6.80
N TYR A 53 38.51 -8.66 -7.15
CA TYR A 53 38.96 -9.19 -8.43
C TYR A 53 38.14 -8.63 -9.59
N LEU A 54 36.81 -8.67 -9.47
CA LEU A 54 35.89 -8.11 -10.48
C LEU A 54 36.09 -6.61 -10.68
N CYS A 55 36.31 -5.86 -9.60
CA CYS A 55 36.57 -4.45 -9.67
C CYS A 55 37.91 -4.12 -10.33
N SER A 56 38.97 -4.84 -10.00
CA SER A 56 40.32 -4.59 -10.56
C SER A 56 40.41 -4.87 -12.06
N GLU A 57 39.56 -5.74 -12.60
CA GLU A 57 39.56 -6.04 -14.05
C GLU A 57 38.56 -5.18 -14.84
N SER A 58 37.49 -4.72 -14.22
CA SER A 58 36.42 -3.97 -14.90
C SER A 58 36.56 -2.46 -14.89
N PHE A 59 37.31 -1.92 -13.96
CA PHE A 59 37.52 -0.47 -13.81
C PHE A 59 38.99 -0.11 -13.74
N ALA A 60 39.40 0.77 -14.60
CA ALA A 60 40.81 1.15 -14.83
C ALA A 60 41.52 1.85 -13.63
N SER A 61 40.84 2.03 -12.48
CA SER A 61 41.48 2.52 -11.26
C SER A 61 41.02 1.64 -10.07
N SER A 62 42.01 1.04 -9.40
CA SER A 62 41.82 0.27 -8.17
C SER A 62 41.18 1.12 -7.03
N ASP A 63 41.36 2.43 -7.08
CA ASP A 63 40.82 3.36 -6.08
C ASP A 63 39.29 3.45 -6.11
N TYR A 64 38.69 3.31 -7.28
CA TYR A 64 37.25 3.38 -7.43
C TYR A 64 36.50 2.22 -6.71
N CYS A 65 37.07 1.03 -6.72
CA CYS A 65 36.46 -0.12 -6.04
C CYS A 65 36.66 -0.14 -4.53
N TYR A 66 37.72 0.47 -4.05
CA TYR A 66 37.99 0.60 -2.62
C TYR A 66 37.10 1.62 -1.92
N THR A 67 36.64 2.60 -2.66
CA THR A 67 35.84 3.71 -2.13
C THR A 67 34.34 3.51 -2.32
N HIS A 68 33.94 2.47 -3.07
CA HIS A 68 32.57 2.34 -3.57
C HIS A 68 31.85 1.04 -3.16
N ASP A 69 32.33 0.32 -2.14
CA ASP A 69 31.61 -0.84 -1.60
C ASP A 69 30.17 -0.49 -1.16
N PHE A 70 29.88 0.80 -0.94
CA PHE A 70 28.53 1.38 -0.81
C PHE A 70 28.49 2.85 -1.25
N GLY A 71 29.36 3.27 -2.15
CA GLY A 71 29.27 4.56 -2.81
C GLY A 71 29.70 5.79 -2.00
N ILE A 72 30.39 5.66 -0.87
CA ILE A 72 30.84 6.82 -0.07
C ILE A 72 32.36 6.88 -0.03
N PRO A 73 33.02 7.77 -0.80
CA PRO A 73 34.45 7.97 -0.70
C PRO A 73 34.85 8.42 0.70
N GLY A 74 35.80 7.72 1.31
CA GLY A 74 36.51 8.18 2.52
C GLY A 74 35.77 7.92 3.84
N ARG A 75 34.55 7.45 3.86
CA ARG A 75 33.84 7.20 5.11
C ARG A 75 34.15 5.85 5.77
N PHE A 76 34.67 4.91 5.02
CA PHE A 76 34.98 3.56 5.49
C PHE A 76 36.30 3.46 6.27
N ASP A 77 37.23 4.40 6.09
CA ASP A 77 38.46 4.47 6.89
C ASP A 77 38.21 4.83 8.37
N VAL A 78 37.03 5.39 8.69
CA VAL A 78 36.66 5.79 10.04
C VAL A 78 36.28 4.61 10.91
N PHE A 79 35.86 3.48 10.31
CA PHE A 79 35.29 2.35 11.06
C PHE A 79 36.22 1.13 11.17
N GLY A 80 37.40 1.13 10.55
CA GLY A 80 38.36 0.02 10.63
C GLY A 80 37.95 -1.21 9.77
N ALA A 81 38.85 -2.16 9.61
CA ALA A 81 38.74 -3.27 8.64
C ALA A 81 37.75 -4.39 9.04
N ASP A 82 37.18 -4.37 10.23
CA ASP A 82 36.39 -5.48 10.81
C ASP A 82 34.95 -5.07 11.20
N TRP A 83 34.35 -4.14 10.49
CA TRP A 83 33.03 -3.69 10.90
C TRP A 83 31.89 -4.40 10.18
N ASP A 84 30.95 -4.85 11.00
CA ASP A 84 29.65 -5.30 10.57
C ASP A 84 28.71 -4.09 10.54
N PHE A 85 27.88 -4.00 9.51
CA PHE A 85 26.72 -3.13 9.53
C PHE A 85 25.74 -3.71 10.54
N VAL A 86 25.53 -3.02 11.63
CA VAL A 86 24.61 -3.46 12.68
C VAL A 86 23.59 -2.36 12.93
N THR A 87 22.33 -2.72 12.85
CA THR A 87 21.22 -1.89 13.34
C THR A 87 20.38 -2.77 14.27
N ASP A 88 20.33 -2.40 15.54
CA ASP A 88 19.46 -3.02 16.54
C ASP A 88 18.36 -2.01 16.87
N ALA A 89 17.18 -2.18 16.28
CA ALA A 89 16.01 -1.34 16.49
C ALA A 89 14.86 -2.18 17.05
N PHE A 90 14.20 -1.65 18.06
CA PHE A 90 13.11 -2.29 18.79
C PHE A 90 11.87 -1.39 18.77
N PRO A 91 11.18 -1.29 17.63
CA PRO A 91 9.91 -0.58 17.57
C PRO A 91 8.85 -1.36 18.33
N SER A 92 8.11 -0.66 19.16
CA SER A 92 6.94 -1.16 19.86
C SER A 92 5.76 -0.21 19.68
N ARG A 93 4.57 -0.76 19.73
CA ARG A 93 3.32 -0.01 19.60
C ARG A 93 2.28 -0.57 20.55
N GLU A 94 1.64 0.31 21.30
CA GLU A 94 0.52 0.00 22.17
C GLU A 94 -0.67 0.82 21.73
N SER A 95 -1.79 0.15 21.43
CA SER A 95 -3.01 0.79 20.98
C SER A 95 -4.19 0.34 21.83
N TYR A 96 -5.04 1.27 22.23
CA TYR A 96 -6.32 0.95 22.79
C TYR A 96 -7.42 1.83 22.20
N SER A 97 -8.62 1.28 22.15
CA SER A 97 -9.77 2.03 21.69
C SER A 97 -11.07 1.56 22.34
N VAL A 98 -12.00 2.50 22.40
CA VAL A 98 -13.39 2.23 22.75
C VAL A 98 -14.28 2.72 21.62
N TYR A 99 -15.31 1.96 21.29
CA TYR A 99 -16.19 2.28 20.17
C TYR A 99 -17.61 1.84 20.41
N GLY A 100 -18.50 2.45 19.65
CA GLY A 100 -19.89 2.05 19.60
C GLY A 100 -20.51 2.40 18.26
N GLN A 101 -21.48 1.61 17.86
CA GLN A 101 -22.29 1.82 16.66
C GLN A 101 -23.75 1.57 16.99
N ILE A 102 -24.62 2.38 16.42
CA ILE A 102 -26.05 2.18 16.44
C ILE A 102 -26.59 2.12 15.02
N THR A 103 -27.62 1.30 14.82
CA THR A 103 -28.46 1.29 13.63
C THR A 103 -29.89 1.56 14.10
N TYR A 104 -30.45 2.68 13.66
CA TYR A 104 -31.78 3.11 14.03
C TYR A 104 -32.73 3.10 12.83
N SER A 105 -33.77 2.28 12.89
CA SER A 105 -34.84 2.21 11.88
C SER A 105 -35.77 3.41 12.02
N LEU A 106 -35.63 4.39 11.11
CA LEU A 106 -36.50 5.56 11.04
C LEU A 106 -37.90 5.18 10.57
N SER A 107 -37.98 4.27 9.61
CA SER A 107 -39.20 3.66 9.08
C SER A 107 -38.92 2.21 8.68
N ASP A 108 -39.90 1.56 8.07
CA ASP A 108 -39.73 0.19 7.54
C ASP A 108 -38.76 0.12 6.36
N THR A 109 -38.49 1.27 5.71
CA THR A 109 -37.65 1.38 4.52
C THR A 109 -36.42 2.29 4.70
N SER A 110 -36.23 2.90 5.87
CA SER A 110 -35.10 3.83 6.06
C SER A 110 -34.39 3.61 7.39
N ARG A 111 -33.06 3.69 7.36
CA ARG A 111 -32.18 3.46 8.50
C ARG A 111 -31.13 4.55 8.60
N LEU A 112 -30.75 4.86 9.82
CA LEU A 112 -29.61 5.72 10.15
C LEU A 112 -28.59 4.88 10.93
N ILE A 113 -27.38 4.83 10.45
CA ILE A 113 -26.25 4.17 11.09
C ILE A 113 -25.31 5.25 11.59
N SER A 114 -24.95 5.20 12.87
CA SER A 114 -23.96 6.11 13.45
C SER A 114 -22.96 5.33 14.29
N GLY A 115 -21.68 5.54 14.03
CA GLY A 115 -20.57 4.95 14.77
C GLY A 115 -19.60 5.99 15.26
N LEU A 116 -18.98 5.74 16.40
CA LEU A 116 -17.94 6.55 17.00
C LEU A 116 -16.87 5.62 17.60
N ARG A 117 -15.60 5.95 17.39
CA ARG A 117 -14.46 5.26 17.99
C ARG A 117 -13.42 6.28 18.44
N TYR A 118 -13.02 6.21 19.67
CA TYR A 118 -11.83 6.87 20.18
C TYR A 118 -10.68 5.86 20.22
N SER A 119 -9.54 6.24 19.69
CA SER A 119 -8.33 5.41 19.71
C SER A 119 -7.17 6.25 20.23
N GLU A 120 -6.32 5.64 21.06
CA GLU A 120 -5.02 6.17 21.42
C GLU A 120 -3.96 5.14 21.05
N ASP A 121 -2.92 5.59 20.40
CA ASP A 121 -1.84 4.78 19.86
C ASP A 121 -0.51 5.38 20.30
N THR A 122 0.25 4.63 21.05
CA THR A 122 1.59 5.04 21.53
C THR A 122 2.63 4.18 20.84
N PHE A 123 3.61 4.79 20.22
CA PHE A 123 4.78 4.11 19.67
C PHE A 123 6.03 4.47 20.45
N THR A 124 6.94 3.52 20.54
CA THR A 124 8.29 3.72 21.07
C THR A 124 9.25 2.97 20.16
N THR A 125 10.35 3.61 19.77
CA THR A 125 11.40 2.96 18.99
C THR A 125 12.71 3.19 19.70
N ASP A 126 13.25 2.12 20.26
CA ASP A 126 14.57 2.09 20.87
C ASP A 126 15.58 1.63 19.82
N VAL A 127 16.59 2.45 19.56
CA VAL A 127 17.72 2.09 18.70
C VAL A 127 18.97 2.01 19.57
N THR A 128 19.54 0.81 19.70
CA THR A 128 20.67 0.58 20.60
C THR A 128 21.99 0.51 19.87
N ASN A 129 21.98 0.26 18.56
CA ASN A 129 23.16 0.22 17.73
C ASN A 129 22.79 0.61 16.31
N PHE A 130 23.42 1.65 15.83
CA PHE A 130 23.16 2.18 14.51
C PHE A 130 24.45 2.78 13.96
N PHE A 131 25.14 2.08 13.05
CA PHE A 131 26.45 2.48 12.51
C PHE A 131 27.44 2.96 13.56
N ASN A 132 27.43 2.38 14.78
CA ASN A 132 28.20 2.83 15.92
C ASN A 132 27.93 4.29 16.36
N VAL A 133 26.75 4.81 16.03
CA VAL A 133 26.23 6.08 16.57
C VAL A 133 25.58 5.81 17.92
N GLU A 134 25.48 6.85 18.74
CA GLU A 134 24.83 6.76 20.05
C GLU A 134 23.41 6.22 19.95
N SER A 135 23.03 5.43 20.96
CA SER A 135 21.66 4.94 21.12
C SER A 135 20.68 6.10 21.25
N PHE A 136 19.52 5.98 20.63
CA PHE A 136 18.45 6.98 20.77
C PHE A 136 17.10 6.30 20.95
N GLN A 137 16.14 7.04 21.49
CA GLN A 137 14.77 6.61 21.62
C GLN A 137 13.84 7.67 21.05
N GLU A 138 12.92 7.23 20.19
CA GLU A 138 11.81 8.03 19.71
C GLU A 138 10.51 7.51 20.29
N LYS A 139 9.67 8.42 20.76
CA LYS A 139 8.37 8.09 21.35
C LYS A 139 7.34 9.13 20.99
N GLY A 140 6.14 8.68 20.69
CA GLY A 140 5.00 9.55 20.44
C GLY A 140 3.68 8.87 20.76
N THR A 141 2.65 9.69 20.87
CA THR A 141 1.26 9.25 21.07
C THR A 141 0.38 9.96 20.08
N ASN A 142 -0.47 9.22 19.41
CA ASN A 142 -1.50 9.72 18.53
C ASN A 142 -2.86 9.37 19.14
N ASP A 143 -3.75 10.32 19.23
CA ASP A 143 -5.13 10.06 19.59
C ASP A 143 -6.06 10.62 18.51
N GLU A 144 -7.09 9.86 18.17
CA GLU A 144 -8.04 10.26 17.14
C GLU A 144 -9.44 9.73 17.45
N THR A 145 -10.41 10.54 17.07
CA THR A 145 -11.82 10.16 17.12
C THR A 145 -12.34 9.95 15.70
N THR A 146 -12.50 8.70 15.32
CA THR A 146 -13.11 8.35 14.04
C THR A 146 -14.61 8.17 14.18
N TRP A 147 -15.34 8.46 13.10
CA TRP A 147 -16.79 8.42 13.10
C TRP A 147 -17.37 8.01 11.75
N LYS A 148 -18.60 7.51 11.80
CA LYS A 148 -19.39 7.16 10.62
C LYS A 148 -20.81 7.61 10.81
N LEU A 149 -21.39 8.18 9.76
CA LEU A 149 -22.81 8.49 9.66
C LEU A 149 -23.32 8.07 8.29
N THR A 150 -24.25 7.12 8.25
CA THR A 150 -24.81 6.60 7.00
C THR A 150 -26.32 6.63 7.07
N GLY A 151 -26.96 7.25 6.09
CA GLY A 151 -28.38 7.13 5.82
C GLY A 151 -28.63 6.12 4.70
N GLU A 152 -29.52 5.19 4.94
CA GLU A 152 -29.95 4.18 3.96
C GLU A 152 -31.43 4.29 3.71
N ILE A 153 -31.84 4.07 2.45
CA ILE A 153 -33.24 4.03 2.04
C ILE A 153 -33.48 2.87 1.06
N ASP A 154 -34.39 1.99 1.38
CA ASP A 154 -34.89 0.97 0.47
C ASP A 154 -35.82 1.64 -0.55
N ILE A 155 -35.40 1.66 -1.82
CA ILE A 155 -36.17 2.23 -2.94
C ILE A 155 -37.25 1.23 -3.37
N SER A 156 -36.95 -0.04 -3.25
CA SER A 156 -37.85 -1.17 -3.49
C SER A 156 -37.43 -2.35 -2.59
N ASP A 157 -38.18 -3.46 -2.66
CA ASP A 157 -37.81 -4.69 -1.94
C ASP A 157 -36.48 -5.29 -2.38
N SER A 158 -35.93 -4.84 -3.53
CA SER A 158 -34.71 -5.36 -4.13
C SER A 158 -33.68 -4.29 -4.43
N SER A 159 -33.86 -3.06 -3.97
CA SER A 159 -32.90 -1.97 -4.22
C SER A 159 -32.85 -0.98 -3.07
N MET A 160 -31.63 -0.52 -2.75
CA MET A 160 -31.36 0.48 -1.75
C MET A 160 -30.37 1.54 -2.24
N ALA A 161 -30.54 2.76 -1.77
CA ALA A 161 -29.54 3.82 -1.89
C ALA A 161 -29.00 4.18 -0.51
N TYR A 162 -27.78 4.70 -0.48
CA TYR A 162 -27.18 5.20 0.75
C TYR A 162 -26.31 6.45 0.50
N LEU A 163 -26.14 7.21 1.57
CA LEU A 163 -25.18 8.30 1.66
C LEU A 163 -24.42 8.13 2.97
N SER A 164 -23.09 8.07 2.87
CA SER A 164 -22.18 7.81 3.98
C SER A 164 -21.16 8.92 4.12
N PHE A 165 -20.91 9.32 5.36
CA PHE A 165 -19.82 10.20 5.76
C PHE A 165 -18.98 9.43 6.77
N THR A 166 -17.66 9.40 6.56
CA THR A 166 -16.73 8.66 7.44
C THR A 166 -15.45 9.41 7.65
N ARG A 167 -14.90 9.33 8.85
CA ARG A 167 -13.50 9.67 9.14
C ARG A 167 -12.75 8.42 9.55
N GLY A 168 -11.64 8.14 8.86
CA GLY A 168 -10.65 7.15 9.23
C GLY A 168 -9.33 7.80 9.63
N PHE A 169 -8.43 7.01 10.25
CA PHE A 169 -7.09 7.48 10.52
C PHE A 169 -6.06 6.36 10.44
N LYS A 170 -4.81 6.75 10.18
CA LYS A 170 -3.63 5.91 10.24
C LYS A 170 -2.64 6.57 11.18
N PRO A 171 -2.23 5.91 12.27
CA PRO A 171 -1.38 6.55 13.27
C PRO A 171 -0.03 6.94 12.69
N GLY A 172 0.56 7.98 13.25
CA GLY A 172 1.93 8.37 13.03
C GLY A 172 2.93 7.39 13.62
N GLY A 173 4.20 7.70 13.50
CA GLY A 173 5.25 6.81 13.97
C GLY A 173 6.61 7.46 13.98
N SER A 174 7.65 6.63 14.13
CA SER A 174 9.04 7.04 14.08
C SER A 174 9.72 6.57 12.80
N ASN A 175 10.61 7.40 12.29
CA ASN A 175 11.53 7.06 11.25
C ASN A 175 12.85 6.57 11.84
N LEU A 176 13.38 5.49 11.29
CA LEU A 176 14.78 5.14 11.50
C LEU A 176 15.61 6.02 10.55
N THR A 177 15.77 7.31 10.90
CA THR A 177 16.49 8.25 10.07
C THR A 177 17.99 7.98 10.15
N PHE A 178 18.55 7.62 9.00
CA PHE A 178 19.97 7.58 8.81
C PHE A 178 20.44 9.00 8.49
N GLY A 179 21.50 9.47 9.08
CA GLY A 179 22.08 10.74 8.74
C GLY A 179 22.63 11.48 9.95
N PHE A 180 23.36 12.55 9.66
CA PHE A 180 23.87 13.41 10.71
C PHE A 180 22.77 14.35 11.18
N THR A 181 22.78 14.65 12.47
CA THR A 181 21.92 15.71 12.99
C THR A 181 22.35 17.05 12.39
N GLU A 182 21.46 18.03 12.37
CA GLU A 182 21.77 19.40 11.99
C GLU A 182 23.03 19.92 12.71
N ALA A 183 23.15 19.59 13.99
CA ALA A 183 24.33 19.98 14.79
C ALA A 183 25.62 19.32 14.27
N GLN A 184 25.60 18.06 13.85
CA GLN A 184 26.73 17.37 13.26
C GLN A 184 27.10 17.92 11.88
N ASP A 185 26.13 18.38 11.10
CA ASP A 185 26.35 19.03 9.81
C ASP A 185 27.02 20.39 9.99
N ILE A 186 26.55 21.20 10.95
CA ILE A 186 27.15 22.47 11.32
C ILE A 186 28.60 22.28 11.79
N GLU A 187 28.84 21.28 12.68
CA GLU A 187 30.20 20.99 13.18
C GLU A 187 31.12 20.52 12.04
N ALA A 188 30.61 19.74 11.10
CA ALA A 188 31.36 19.29 9.93
C ALA A 188 31.52 20.36 8.84
N GLY A 189 30.91 21.54 9.02
CA GLY A 189 30.92 22.63 8.02
C GLY A 189 30.12 22.29 6.75
N ARG A 190 29.16 21.37 6.85
CA ARG A 190 28.29 21.00 5.74
C ARG A 190 27.12 21.98 5.63
N PRO A 191 26.58 22.18 4.43
CA PRO A 191 25.34 22.94 4.26
C PRO A 191 24.20 22.30 5.03
N VAL A 192 23.45 23.11 5.75
CA VAL A 192 22.23 22.69 6.44
C VAL A 192 21.03 23.07 5.58
N ALA A 193 20.33 22.07 5.07
CA ALA A 193 19.01 22.28 4.45
C ALA A 193 17.91 21.93 5.44
N PRO A 194 16.73 22.53 5.31
CA PRO A 194 15.56 22.05 6.05
C PRO A 194 15.36 20.57 5.77
N ALA A 195 15.25 19.75 6.82
CA ALA A 195 14.96 18.33 6.66
C ALA A 195 13.59 18.14 5.98
N LEU A 196 13.46 17.12 5.14
CA LEU A 196 12.17 16.64 4.61
C LEU A 196 11.66 15.45 5.41
N VAL A 197 12.57 14.68 5.99
CA VAL A 197 12.24 13.51 6.85
C VAL A 197 12.65 13.84 8.28
N PHE A 198 11.69 13.80 9.17
CA PHE A 198 11.89 14.04 10.59
C PHE A 198 11.97 12.72 11.36
N PRO A 199 12.50 12.70 12.61
CA PRO A 199 12.53 11.48 13.42
C PRO A 199 11.16 10.85 13.64
N THR A 200 10.10 11.67 13.66
CA THR A 200 8.71 11.21 13.75
C THR A 200 7.88 11.81 12.62
N PHE A 201 6.80 11.13 12.28
CA PHE A 201 5.82 11.58 11.30
C PHE A 201 4.42 11.55 11.92
N GLU A 202 3.57 12.46 11.44
CA GLU A 202 2.23 12.68 11.96
C GLU A 202 1.24 11.58 11.54
N ALA A 203 0.14 11.49 12.29
CA ALA A 203 -1.00 10.68 11.89
C ALA A 203 -1.64 11.24 10.61
N GLU A 204 -2.09 10.35 9.76
CA GLU A 204 -2.88 10.65 8.57
C GLU A 204 -4.36 10.46 8.88
N THR A 205 -5.21 11.40 8.47
CA THR A 205 -6.67 11.24 8.52
C THR A 205 -7.27 11.29 7.12
N VAL A 206 -8.40 10.64 6.96
CA VAL A 206 -9.17 10.66 5.72
C VAL A 206 -10.64 10.92 6.04
N ASP A 207 -11.19 11.97 5.45
CA ASP A 207 -12.61 12.25 5.43
C ASP A 207 -13.20 11.77 4.11
N SER A 208 -14.27 10.98 4.17
CA SER A 208 -14.90 10.35 3.02
C SER A 208 -16.37 10.73 2.94
N ILE A 209 -16.81 11.01 1.72
CA ILE A 209 -18.23 11.09 1.35
C ILE A 209 -18.47 10.07 0.26
N GLU A 210 -19.48 9.23 0.45
CA GLU A 210 -19.85 8.20 -0.52
C GLU A 210 -21.36 8.15 -0.70
N ILE A 211 -21.80 8.12 -1.96
CA ILE A 211 -23.19 7.86 -2.34
C ILE A 211 -23.24 6.62 -3.21
N GLY A 212 -24.15 5.70 -2.91
CA GLY A 212 -24.24 4.46 -3.66
C GLY A 212 -25.67 3.94 -3.84
N LEU A 213 -25.76 3.03 -4.79
CA LEU A 213 -26.96 2.28 -5.13
C LEU A 213 -26.62 0.80 -5.20
N LYS A 214 -27.41 -0.03 -4.52
CA LYS A 214 -27.34 -1.50 -4.61
C LYS A 214 -28.68 -2.02 -5.07
N ALA A 215 -28.68 -2.90 -6.08
CA ALA A 215 -29.90 -3.43 -6.66
C ALA A 215 -29.76 -4.90 -7.07
N ASP A 216 -30.74 -5.70 -6.66
CA ASP A 216 -30.98 -7.04 -7.20
C ASP A 216 -32.10 -6.94 -8.26
N LEU A 217 -31.74 -7.18 -9.51
CA LEU A 217 -32.59 -7.05 -10.69
C LEU A 217 -32.91 -8.42 -11.28
N ASN A 218 -33.91 -8.49 -12.17
CA ASN A 218 -34.28 -9.69 -12.88
C ASN A 218 -34.55 -10.88 -11.93
N GLU A 219 -35.37 -10.67 -10.91
CA GLU A 219 -35.71 -11.70 -9.91
C GLU A 219 -34.48 -12.24 -9.14
N GLY A 220 -33.47 -11.37 -8.89
CA GLY A 220 -32.22 -11.71 -8.20
C GLY A 220 -31.15 -12.34 -9.10
N ARG A 221 -31.39 -12.44 -10.40
CA ARG A 221 -30.39 -12.96 -11.37
C ARG A 221 -29.28 -11.97 -11.67
N THR A 222 -29.48 -10.69 -11.39
CA THR A 222 -28.50 -9.64 -11.65
C THR A 222 -28.36 -8.77 -10.41
N ARG A 223 -27.14 -8.67 -9.88
CA ARG A 223 -26.77 -7.71 -8.83
C ARG A 223 -25.95 -6.60 -9.45
N ALA A 224 -26.33 -5.37 -9.17
CA ALA A 224 -25.61 -4.17 -9.59
C ALA A 224 -25.34 -3.28 -8.37
N ASN A 225 -24.09 -2.87 -8.19
CA ASN A 225 -23.67 -1.89 -7.20
C ASN A 225 -22.99 -0.74 -7.94
N LEU A 226 -23.35 0.48 -7.56
CA LEU A 226 -22.77 1.71 -8.09
C LEU A 226 -22.38 2.57 -6.90
N ALA A 227 -21.20 3.14 -6.90
CA ALA A 227 -20.75 4.08 -5.89
C ALA A 227 -20.00 5.25 -6.52
N TYR A 228 -20.20 6.44 -5.97
CA TYR A 228 -19.35 7.60 -6.18
C TYR A 228 -18.81 8.04 -4.82
N PHE A 229 -17.52 8.31 -4.75
CA PHE A 229 -16.87 8.71 -3.49
C PHE A 229 -15.91 9.87 -3.71
N THR A 230 -15.66 10.59 -2.63
CA THR A 230 -14.57 11.54 -2.51
C THR A 230 -13.84 11.33 -1.20
N TYR A 231 -12.52 11.44 -1.22
CA TYR A 231 -11.65 11.37 -0.06
C TYR A 231 -10.81 12.63 0.02
N THR A 232 -10.75 13.24 1.21
CA THR A 232 -9.78 14.27 1.53
C THR A 232 -8.83 13.70 2.57
N TYR A 233 -7.55 13.66 2.25
CA TYR A 233 -6.49 13.21 3.14
C TYR A 233 -5.83 14.43 3.78
N ASP A 234 -5.74 14.43 5.11
CA ASP A 234 -4.89 15.34 5.86
C ASP A 234 -3.64 14.56 6.31
N ASN A 235 -2.46 15.14 6.09
CA ASN A 235 -1.17 14.55 6.44
C ASN A 235 -0.93 13.19 5.78
N LEU A 236 -1.20 13.05 4.48
CA LEU A 236 -0.96 11.81 3.73
C LEU A 236 0.48 11.33 3.93
N GLN A 237 0.64 10.11 4.46
CA GLN A 237 1.94 9.50 4.70
C GLN A 237 2.50 8.91 3.40
N PHE A 238 3.70 9.33 3.03
CA PHE A 238 4.38 8.83 1.84
C PHE A 238 5.86 8.58 2.11
N GLN A 239 6.50 7.76 1.28
CA GLN A 239 7.93 7.51 1.32
C GLN A 239 8.67 8.73 0.76
N ALA A 240 9.48 9.36 1.57
CA ALA A 240 10.25 10.54 1.22
C ALA A 240 11.76 10.28 1.25
N THR A 241 12.49 11.02 0.44
CA THR A 241 13.95 11.09 0.45
C THR A 241 14.38 12.46 0.96
N ASP A 242 15.37 12.48 1.86
CA ASP A 242 15.95 13.71 2.37
C ASP A 242 17.17 14.12 1.51
N PRO A 243 17.48 15.41 1.39
CA PRO A 243 18.71 15.86 0.76
C PRO A 243 19.98 15.28 1.38
N ASP A 244 19.98 15.02 2.67
CA ASP A 244 21.11 14.37 3.32
C ASP A 244 21.19 12.91 2.88
N PRO A 245 22.35 12.43 2.40
CA PRO A 245 22.53 11.06 1.96
C PRO A 245 22.11 10.04 3.03
N TYR A 246 21.44 8.99 2.59
CA TYR A 246 20.95 7.89 3.45
C TYR A 246 19.87 8.28 4.47
N ARG A 247 19.33 9.46 4.38
CA ARG A 247 18.16 9.84 5.15
C ARG A 247 16.93 9.68 4.26
N GLY A 248 16.11 8.71 4.59
CA GLY A 248 14.82 8.45 3.97
C GLY A 248 13.84 7.98 5.04
N GLY A 249 12.57 8.02 4.74
CA GLY A 249 11.54 7.58 5.67
C GLY A 249 10.16 8.06 5.23
N VAL A 250 9.25 8.11 6.17
CA VAL A 250 7.90 8.61 5.96
C VAL A 250 7.85 10.09 6.27
N ALA A 251 7.25 10.86 5.38
CA ALA A 251 6.87 12.26 5.59
C ALA A 251 5.37 12.41 5.32
N ASN A 252 4.84 13.59 5.63
CA ASN A 252 3.40 13.87 5.49
C ASN A 252 3.18 14.97 4.45
N ILE A 253 2.37 14.69 3.43
CA ILE A 253 1.82 15.71 2.53
C ILE A 253 0.61 16.33 3.23
N PRO A 254 0.54 17.67 3.41
CA PRO A 254 -0.49 18.28 4.24
C PRO A 254 -1.92 17.99 3.77
N GLU A 255 -2.18 18.02 2.47
CA GLU A 255 -3.52 17.77 1.92
C GLU A 255 -3.46 17.14 0.54
N SER A 256 -4.30 16.13 0.32
CA SER A 256 -4.48 15.45 -0.96
C SER A 256 -5.92 15.01 -1.11
N GLU A 257 -6.40 14.92 -2.33
CA GLU A 257 -7.76 14.51 -2.64
C GLU A 257 -7.78 13.30 -3.59
N MET A 258 -8.83 12.49 -3.46
CA MET A 258 -9.15 11.43 -4.41
C MET A 258 -10.66 11.39 -4.59
N SER A 259 -11.12 11.22 -5.82
CA SER A 259 -12.52 10.94 -6.11
C SER A 259 -12.63 9.82 -7.12
N GLY A 260 -13.77 9.13 -7.11
CA GLY A 260 -13.91 8.00 -8.01
C GLY A 260 -15.33 7.52 -8.16
N PHE A 261 -15.48 6.66 -9.14
CA PHE A 261 -16.72 5.99 -9.45
C PHE A 261 -16.47 4.49 -9.63
N GLU A 262 -17.24 3.66 -8.93
CA GLU A 262 -17.15 2.21 -9.00
C GLU A 262 -18.45 1.60 -9.49
N VAL A 263 -18.30 0.56 -10.32
CA VAL A 263 -19.39 -0.25 -10.86
C VAL A 263 -19.06 -1.71 -10.65
N GLU A 264 -19.94 -2.42 -9.94
CA GLU A 264 -19.89 -3.87 -9.84
C GLU A 264 -21.18 -4.45 -10.44
N LEU A 265 -21.05 -5.40 -11.34
CA LEU A 265 -22.17 -6.09 -11.95
C LEU A 265 -21.91 -7.59 -11.95
N LYS A 266 -22.84 -8.35 -11.36
CA LYS A 266 -22.85 -9.80 -11.47
C LYS A 266 -24.20 -10.26 -11.99
N SER A 267 -24.20 -11.03 -13.08
CA SER A 267 -25.42 -11.44 -13.75
C SER A 267 -25.40 -12.90 -14.16
N LEU A 268 -26.39 -13.64 -13.74
CA LEU A 268 -26.71 -14.96 -14.30
C LEU A 268 -27.50 -14.76 -15.60
N VAL A 269 -26.75 -14.57 -16.71
CA VAL A 269 -27.30 -14.26 -18.05
C VAL A 269 -28.19 -15.38 -18.57
N SER A 270 -27.78 -16.63 -18.31
CA SER A 270 -28.56 -17.84 -18.55
C SER A 270 -28.28 -18.84 -17.42
N ASP A 271 -28.95 -20.00 -17.44
CA ASP A 271 -28.69 -21.05 -16.44
C ASP A 271 -27.27 -21.64 -16.53
N SER A 272 -26.56 -21.34 -17.62
CA SER A 272 -25.20 -21.81 -17.88
C SER A 272 -24.18 -20.68 -18.01
N LEU A 273 -24.56 -19.41 -18.03
CA LEU A 273 -23.64 -18.30 -18.28
C LEU A 273 -23.78 -17.24 -17.19
N THR A 274 -22.69 -17.03 -16.46
CA THR A 274 -22.51 -15.91 -15.52
C THR A 274 -21.59 -14.87 -16.13
N PHE A 275 -21.94 -13.61 -15.95
CA PHE A 275 -21.14 -12.44 -16.30
C PHE A 275 -20.83 -11.65 -15.03
N ASP A 276 -19.55 -11.37 -14.78
CA ASP A 276 -19.09 -10.51 -13.68
C ASP A 276 -18.25 -9.37 -14.26
N MET A 277 -18.46 -8.15 -13.77
CA MET A 277 -17.73 -6.96 -14.19
C MET A 277 -17.50 -6.04 -13.01
N ASN A 278 -16.26 -5.62 -12.84
CA ASN A 278 -15.85 -4.59 -11.90
C ASN A 278 -15.10 -3.49 -12.67
N LEU A 279 -15.53 -2.26 -12.51
CA LEU A 279 -14.90 -1.09 -13.10
C LEU A 279 -14.64 -0.06 -12.01
N ALA A 280 -13.48 0.59 -12.04
CA ALA A 280 -13.19 1.74 -11.20
C ALA A 280 -12.56 2.86 -12.05
N PHE A 281 -13.01 4.08 -11.79
CA PHE A 281 -12.47 5.32 -12.34
C PHE A 281 -12.02 6.17 -11.15
N LEU A 282 -10.76 6.58 -11.16
CA LEU A 282 -10.15 7.37 -10.08
C LEU A 282 -9.56 8.66 -10.66
N ASP A 283 -9.67 9.71 -9.87
CA ASP A 283 -8.96 10.96 -10.05
C ASP A 283 -8.32 11.31 -8.71
N SER A 284 -7.03 11.60 -8.69
CA SER A 284 -6.28 11.85 -7.46
C SER A 284 -5.28 12.97 -7.65
N GLU A 285 -5.12 13.81 -6.63
CA GLU A 285 -4.27 14.99 -6.71
C GLU A 285 -3.70 15.38 -5.33
N VAL A 286 -2.45 15.82 -5.30
CA VAL A 286 -1.89 16.57 -4.18
C VAL A 286 -2.42 18.01 -4.28
N THR A 287 -3.21 18.44 -3.32
CA THR A 287 -3.87 19.78 -3.36
C THR A 287 -3.05 20.86 -2.64
N SER A 288 -2.17 20.48 -1.71
CA SER A 288 -1.31 21.40 -0.98
C SER A 288 0.02 21.66 -1.67
N ASP A 289 0.59 22.86 -1.43
CA ASP A 289 1.98 23.14 -1.81
C ASP A 289 2.92 22.34 -0.89
N TYR A 290 3.67 21.41 -1.47
CA TYR A 290 4.63 20.59 -0.74
C TYR A 290 5.85 20.29 -1.59
N MET A 291 7.03 20.43 -0.98
CA MET A 291 8.32 20.25 -1.69
C MET A 291 8.88 18.87 -1.38
N VAL A 292 9.19 18.11 -2.42
CA VAL A 292 9.90 16.82 -2.32
C VAL A 292 11.25 16.89 -3.01
N LEU A 293 12.14 15.98 -2.65
CA LEU A 293 13.38 15.74 -3.40
C LEU A 293 13.20 14.45 -4.21
N ASP A 294 13.31 14.54 -5.52
CA ASP A 294 13.46 13.35 -6.34
C ASP A 294 14.93 12.90 -6.34
N ASN A 295 15.18 11.73 -5.77
CA ASN A 295 16.51 11.16 -5.69
C ASN A 295 17.10 10.81 -7.07
N VAL A 296 16.28 10.61 -8.10
CA VAL A 296 16.72 10.36 -9.48
C VAL A 296 17.38 11.61 -10.06
N ASP A 297 16.72 12.75 -9.92
CA ASP A 297 17.26 14.04 -10.38
C ASP A 297 18.44 14.50 -9.53
N ALA A 298 18.41 14.20 -8.24
CA ALA A 298 19.46 14.55 -7.29
C ALA A 298 20.70 13.65 -7.37
N TYR A 299 20.61 12.48 -8.00
CA TYR A 299 21.68 11.47 -8.00
C TYR A 299 23.03 11.99 -8.45
N GLN A 300 23.10 12.76 -9.52
CA GLN A 300 24.34 13.30 -10.05
C GLN A 300 25.10 14.23 -9.08
N TYR A 301 24.40 14.74 -8.06
CA TYR A 301 24.95 15.63 -7.04
C TYR A 301 25.18 14.93 -5.71
N PHE A 302 25.04 13.61 -5.66
CA PHE A 302 25.10 12.83 -4.43
C PHE A 302 26.50 12.83 -3.80
N PHE A 303 27.54 12.83 -4.62
CA PHE A 303 28.92 12.79 -4.17
C PHE A 303 29.66 14.10 -4.46
N GLY A 304 29.99 14.85 -3.40
CA GLY A 304 30.85 16.03 -3.45
C GLY A 304 30.20 17.29 -4.01
N GLN A 305 28.91 17.29 -4.24
CA GLN A 305 28.13 18.44 -4.69
C GLN A 305 26.78 18.52 -3.96
N GLU A 306 26.75 18.11 -2.72
CA GLU A 306 25.53 18.00 -1.89
C GLU A 306 24.74 19.30 -1.83
N ASP A 307 25.46 20.47 -1.85
CA ASP A 307 24.81 21.79 -1.84
C ASP A 307 23.84 22.00 -3.00
N LEU A 308 24.10 21.38 -4.16
CA LEU A 308 23.27 21.55 -5.34
C LEU A 308 21.98 20.75 -5.24
N ARG A 309 21.96 19.65 -4.48
CA ARG A 309 20.76 18.84 -4.27
C ARG A 309 19.65 19.59 -3.57
N TYR A 310 20.01 20.50 -2.67
CA TYR A 310 19.03 21.29 -1.93
C TYR A 310 18.19 22.22 -2.83
N GLY A 311 18.71 22.57 -4.00
CA GLY A 311 18.00 23.35 -5.00
C GLY A 311 17.12 22.55 -5.95
N LEU A 312 17.14 21.22 -5.86
CA LEU A 312 16.41 20.33 -6.79
C LEU A 312 15.04 19.90 -6.26
N ARG A 313 14.59 20.49 -5.16
CA ARG A 313 13.25 20.21 -4.64
C ARG A 313 12.21 20.73 -5.59
N GLU A 314 11.20 19.92 -5.83
CA GLU A 314 10.06 20.25 -6.67
C GLU A 314 8.77 20.28 -5.85
N ASN A 315 7.84 21.11 -6.29
CA ASN A 315 6.51 21.18 -5.70
C ASN A 315 5.64 20.12 -6.34
N VAL A 316 5.09 19.22 -5.51
CA VAL A 316 4.23 18.11 -5.99
C VAL A 316 2.76 18.47 -6.05
N LYS A 317 2.39 19.73 -5.81
CA LYS A 317 1.00 20.17 -5.99
C LYS A 317 0.55 19.94 -7.43
N GLY A 318 -0.61 19.31 -7.60
CA GLY A 318 -1.17 18.93 -8.87
C GLY A 318 -0.68 17.57 -9.39
N ASN A 319 0.25 16.91 -8.66
CA ASN A 319 0.68 15.56 -9.01
C ASN A 319 -0.36 14.52 -8.58
N GLU A 320 -0.48 13.47 -9.38
CA GLU A 320 -1.27 12.29 -9.04
C GLU A 320 -0.69 11.56 -7.81
N LEU A 321 -1.56 10.96 -7.02
CA LEU A 321 -1.14 10.09 -5.93
C LEU A 321 -0.50 8.81 -6.47
N ALA A 322 0.45 8.28 -5.71
CA ALA A 322 1.15 7.06 -6.09
C ALA A 322 0.20 5.86 -6.17
N LYS A 323 0.36 5.03 -7.21
CA LYS A 323 -0.36 3.77 -7.44
C LYS A 323 -1.89 3.93 -7.55
N SER A 324 -2.34 5.02 -8.13
CA SER A 324 -3.74 5.38 -8.32
C SER A 324 -4.11 5.41 -9.81
N PRO A 325 -4.22 4.26 -10.49
CA PRO A 325 -4.56 4.22 -11.92
C PRO A 325 -5.93 4.86 -12.16
N GLU A 326 -6.04 5.73 -13.19
CA GLU A 326 -7.28 6.42 -13.53
C GLU A 326 -8.42 5.46 -13.90
N PHE A 327 -8.10 4.32 -14.48
CA PHE A 327 -9.10 3.32 -14.87
C PHE A 327 -8.62 1.90 -14.64
N THR A 328 -9.47 1.08 -14.03
CA THR A 328 -9.28 -0.37 -13.92
C THR A 328 -10.54 -1.11 -14.31
N ALA A 329 -10.39 -2.27 -14.93
CA ALA A 329 -11.48 -3.16 -15.27
C ALA A 329 -11.12 -4.62 -15.06
N ASP A 330 -12.06 -5.39 -14.51
CA ASP A 330 -12.03 -6.86 -14.46
C ASP A 330 -13.35 -7.39 -14.99
N VAL A 331 -13.30 -8.15 -16.09
CA VAL A 331 -14.49 -8.68 -16.77
C VAL A 331 -14.35 -10.18 -16.91
N ASN A 332 -15.33 -10.91 -16.37
CA ASN A 332 -15.32 -12.36 -16.34
C ASN A 332 -16.59 -12.93 -17.01
N PHE A 333 -16.42 -13.98 -17.81
CA PHE A 333 -17.47 -14.83 -18.31
C PHE A 333 -17.23 -16.26 -17.83
N THR A 334 -18.17 -16.81 -17.08
CA THR A 334 -18.14 -18.19 -16.63
C THR A 334 -19.28 -18.96 -17.31
N TYR A 335 -18.92 -19.96 -18.10
CA TYR A 335 -19.87 -20.84 -18.75
C TYR A 335 -19.77 -22.26 -18.17
N GLU A 336 -20.89 -22.79 -17.71
CA GLU A 336 -20.99 -24.11 -17.09
C GLU A 336 -22.00 -24.98 -17.86
N THR A 337 -21.60 -26.20 -18.14
CA THR A 337 -22.48 -27.19 -18.79
C THR A 337 -22.15 -28.61 -18.37
N SER A 338 -23.15 -29.46 -18.31
CA SER A 338 -22.96 -30.89 -18.03
C SER A 338 -22.99 -31.70 -19.32
N LEU A 339 -21.97 -32.52 -19.53
CA LEU A 339 -21.92 -33.48 -20.62
C LEU A 339 -22.90 -34.63 -20.35
N SER A 340 -23.22 -35.38 -21.37
CA SER A 340 -24.10 -36.57 -21.26
C SER A 340 -23.51 -37.68 -20.34
N SER A 341 -22.20 -37.64 -20.13
CA SER A 341 -21.46 -38.46 -19.16
C SER A 341 -21.76 -38.10 -17.70
N GLY A 342 -22.35 -36.92 -17.45
CA GLY A 342 -22.47 -36.31 -16.13
C GLY A 342 -21.25 -35.49 -15.67
N THR A 343 -20.23 -35.36 -16.53
CA THR A 343 -19.08 -34.50 -16.25
C THR A 343 -19.50 -33.04 -16.36
N LEU A 344 -19.21 -32.22 -15.32
CA LEU A 344 -19.37 -30.78 -15.38
C LEU A 344 -18.19 -30.17 -16.12
N VAL A 345 -18.46 -29.29 -17.06
CA VAL A 345 -17.45 -28.50 -17.78
C VAL A 345 -17.65 -27.03 -17.41
N THR A 346 -16.59 -26.42 -16.90
CA THR A 346 -16.55 -24.99 -16.57
C THR A 346 -15.54 -24.31 -17.49
N SER A 347 -15.95 -23.26 -18.16
CA SER A 347 -15.07 -22.40 -18.99
C SER A 347 -15.10 -20.98 -18.43
N ILE A 348 -13.93 -20.44 -18.11
CA ILE A 348 -13.80 -19.07 -17.59
C ILE A 348 -12.92 -18.27 -18.57
N PHE A 349 -13.45 -17.15 -19.02
CA PHE A 349 -12.70 -16.12 -19.73
C PHE A 349 -12.62 -14.90 -18.82
N GLN A 350 -11.42 -14.38 -18.62
CA GLN A 350 -11.16 -13.17 -17.83
C GLN A 350 -10.38 -12.17 -18.67
N PHE A 351 -10.84 -10.93 -18.64
CA PHE A 351 -10.13 -9.76 -19.15
C PHE A 351 -9.87 -8.81 -17.98
N ILE A 352 -8.60 -8.40 -17.81
CA ILE A 352 -8.17 -7.42 -16.83
C ILE A 352 -7.51 -6.28 -17.55
N HIS A 353 -7.95 -5.06 -17.30
CA HIS A 353 -7.28 -3.83 -17.70
C HIS A 353 -6.78 -3.09 -16.48
N ARG A 354 -5.52 -2.69 -16.49
CA ARG A 354 -4.96 -1.74 -15.54
C ARG A 354 -4.48 -0.51 -16.30
N GLY A 355 -5.07 0.64 -15.99
CA GLY A 355 -4.65 1.93 -16.53
C GLY A 355 -3.24 2.30 -16.12
N ASP A 356 -2.67 3.26 -16.78
CA ASP A 356 -1.42 3.89 -16.40
C ASP A 356 -1.53 4.57 -15.03
N PHE A 357 -0.40 4.71 -14.35
CA PHE A 357 -0.35 5.32 -13.02
C PHE A 357 1.08 5.77 -12.68
N GLN A 358 1.20 6.61 -11.68
CA GLN A 358 2.48 7.04 -11.15
C GLN A 358 2.93 6.15 -9.98
N GLN A 359 4.18 5.71 -10.00
CA GLN A 359 4.73 4.87 -8.93
C GLN A 359 4.99 5.64 -7.64
N ARG A 360 5.42 6.90 -7.76
CA ARG A 360 5.73 7.81 -6.64
C ARG A 360 5.01 9.14 -6.85
N VAL A 361 4.85 9.89 -5.77
CA VAL A 361 4.22 11.22 -5.79
C VAL A 361 5.04 12.29 -6.55
N SER A 362 6.33 12.04 -6.79
CA SER A 362 7.18 12.90 -7.65
C SER A 362 6.68 12.96 -9.08
N ASN A 363 5.98 11.92 -9.54
CA ASN A 363 5.53 11.79 -10.93
C ASN A 363 6.64 12.03 -11.97
N ASN A 364 7.86 11.56 -11.66
CA ASN A 364 8.99 11.70 -12.58
C ASN A 364 8.75 10.84 -13.84
N PRO A 365 8.62 11.45 -15.02
CA PRO A 365 8.23 10.71 -16.23
C PRO A 365 9.28 9.69 -16.69
N ALA A 366 10.51 9.75 -16.17
CA ALA A 366 11.55 8.81 -16.55
C ALA A 366 11.47 7.47 -15.78
N VAL A 367 10.88 7.46 -14.58
CA VAL A 367 10.94 6.29 -13.68
C VAL A 367 9.63 6.00 -12.94
N ASP A 368 8.71 6.95 -12.87
CA ASP A 368 7.46 6.79 -12.11
C ASP A 368 6.26 6.42 -12.98
N ALA A 369 6.26 6.82 -14.25
CA ALA A 369 5.18 6.50 -15.17
C ALA A 369 5.19 5.00 -15.50
N ILE A 370 4.13 4.32 -15.11
CA ILE A 370 3.89 2.91 -15.43
C ILE A 370 2.78 2.84 -16.47
N ASP A 371 3.11 2.30 -17.63
CA ASP A 371 2.14 2.16 -18.74
C ASP A 371 1.00 1.19 -18.40
N SER A 372 -0.16 1.44 -18.99
CA SER A 372 -1.30 0.54 -18.91
C SER A 372 -1.02 -0.80 -19.56
N TYR A 373 -1.68 -1.86 -19.09
CA TYR A 373 -1.62 -3.17 -19.71
C TYR A 373 -2.95 -3.94 -19.63
N ASP A 374 -3.10 -4.92 -20.52
CA ASP A 374 -4.25 -5.80 -20.63
C ASP A 374 -3.85 -7.25 -20.41
N LEU A 375 -4.57 -7.99 -19.56
CA LEU A 375 -4.38 -9.41 -19.36
C LEU A 375 -5.61 -10.18 -19.80
N ILE A 376 -5.39 -11.24 -20.57
CA ILE A 376 -6.43 -12.21 -20.94
C ILE A 376 -6.04 -13.56 -20.34
N ASN A 377 -6.95 -14.10 -19.54
CA ASN A 377 -6.81 -15.42 -18.93
C ASN A 377 -7.96 -16.34 -19.40
N PHE A 378 -7.65 -17.62 -19.56
CA PHE A 378 -8.62 -18.62 -19.91
C PHE A 378 -8.44 -19.88 -19.05
N THR A 379 -9.55 -20.41 -18.52
CA THR A 379 -9.56 -21.68 -17.78
C THR A 379 -10.63 -22.59 -18.36
N LEU A 380 -10.28 -23.88 -18.54
CA LEU A 380 -11.21 -24.93 -18.92
C LEU A 380 -11.09 -26.07 -17.91
N GLY A 381 -12.12 -26.25 -17.11
CA GLY A 381 -12.22 -27.24 -16.03
C GLY A 381 -13.17 -28.39 -16.39
N PHE A 382 -12.85 -29.57 -15.91
CA PHE A 382 -13.68 -30.78 -16.00
C PHE A 382 -13.78 -31.42 -14.61
N ASP A 383 -14.99 -31.48 -14.05
CA ASP A 383 -15.28 -32.23 -12.84
C ASP A 383 -15.99 -33.53 -13.21
N PHE A 384 -15.28 -34.65 -13.02
CA PHE A 384 -15.78 -35.95 -13.43
C PHE A 384 -16.81 -36.49 -12.44
N VAL A 385 -17.68 -37.36 -12.95
CA VAL A 385 -18.79 -37.94 -12.19
C VAL A 385 -18.36 -38.47 -10.83
N GLY A 386 -19.07 -38.03 -9.79
CA GLY A 386 -18.84 -38.45 -8.40
C GLY A 386 -17.83 -37.54 -7.68
N ASP A 387 -17.49 -36.39 -8.24
CA ASP A 387 -16.65 -35.30 -7.66
C ASP A 387 -15.29 -35.76 -7.10
N LYS A 388 -14.81 -36.92 -7.53
CA LYS A 388 -13.54 -37.50 -7.06
C LYS A 388 -12.33 -36.97 -7.80
N TRP A 389 -12.52 -36.57 -9.05
CA TRP A 389 -11.43 -36.10 -9.92
C TRP A 389 -11.84 -34.83 -10.63
N GLY A 390 -10.93 -33.86 -10.68
CA GLY A 390 -11.05 -32.67 -11.50
C GLY A 390 -9.78 -32.46 -12.32
N LEU A 391 -9.92 -31.85 -13.48
CA LEU A 391 -8.84 -31.53 -14.39
C LEU A 391 -9.05 -30.11 -14.95
N ASP A 392 -8.09 -29.20 -14.69
CA ASP A 392 -8.15 -27.86 -15.21
C ASP A 392 -6.97 -27.57 -16.14
N PHE A 393 -7.27 -26.96 -17.27
CA PHE A 393 -6.32 -26.37 -18.19
C PHE A 393 -6.42 -24.84 -18.05
N MET A 394 -5.31 -24.17 -17.80
CA MET A 394 -5.27 -22.72 -17.64
C MET A 394 -4.24 -22.12 -18.56
N ILE A 395 -4.60 -20.99 -19.17
CA ILE A 395 -3.71 -20.11 -19.90
C ILE A 395 -3.80 -18.76 -19.22
N LEU A 396 -2.72 -18.34 -18.57
CA LEU A 396 -2.61 -17.02 -17.96
C LEU A 396 -1.78 -16.12 -18.88
N ASN A 397 -2.14 -14.86 -18.96
CA ASN A 397 -1.54 -13.90 -19.88
C ASN A 397 -1.49 -14.46 -21.32
N ALA A 398 -2.64 -14.79 -21.89
CA ALA A 398 -2.73 -15.49 -23.18
C ALA A 398 -2.15 -14.68 -24.35
N THR A 399 -2.12 -13.37 -24.25
CA THR A 399 -1.55 -12.43 -25.22
C THR A 399 -0.04 -12.31 -25.12
N ASP A 400 0.57 -12.82 -24.04
CA ASP A 400 2.00 -12.68 -23.72
C ASP A 400 2.39 -11.20 -23.55
N GLU A 401 1.56 -10.46 -22.83
CA GLU A 401 1.75 -9.04 -22.55
C GLU A 401 2.98 -8.82 -21.67
N ASP A 402 3.81 -7.86 -22.02
CA ASP A 402 5.00 -7.43 -21.29
C ASP A 402 4.68 -6.17 -20.44
N GLY A 403 3.88 -6.32 -19.38
CA GLY A 403 3.51 -5.22 -18.50
C GLY A 403 4.46 -5.07 -17.31
N VAL A 404 4.49 -3.87 -16.77
CA VAL A 404 5.18 -3.53 -15.51
C VAL A 404 4.15 -3.46 -14.39
N ASN A 405 4.31 -4.29 -13.36
CA ASN A 405 3.43 -4.28 -12.19
C ASN A 405 3.76 -3.14 -11.21
N SER A 406 5.05 -2.91 -11.01
CA SER A 406 5.54 -1.82 -10.15
C SER A 406 7.00 -1.50 -10.49
N SER A 407 7.47 -0.34 -10.04
CA SER A 407 8.89 -0.01 -10.03
C SER A 407 9.34 0.34 -8.62
N MET A 408 10.62 0.12 -8.35
CA MET A 408 11.25 0.52 -7.10
C MET A 408 12.52 1.30 -7.43
N THR A 409 12.53 2.57 -7.08
CA THR A 409 13.72 3.41 -7.20
C THR A 409 14.46 3.46 -5.87
N ASP A 410 15.78 3.27 -5.92
CA ASP A 410 16.63 3.27 -4.75
C ASP A 410 16.52 4.61 -3.99
N VAL A 411 16.17 4.52 -2.72
CA VAL A 411 16.00 5.67 -1.83
C VAL A 411 17.35 6.19 -1.28
N PHE A 412 18.42 5.41 -1.44
CA PHE A 412 19.73 5.74 -0.88
C PHE A 412 20.65 6.51 -1.85
N GLY A 413 20.14 6.90 -3.02
CA GLY A 413 20.76 7.89 -3.87
C GLY A 413 21.63 7.36 -5.01
N VAL A 414 21.55 6.08 -5.37
CA VAL A 414 22.15 5.58 -6.62
C VAL A 414 21.19 5.64 -7.81
N ALA A 415 19.94 6.08 -7.57
CA ALA A 415 18.89 6.26 -8.56
C ALA A 415 18.63 5.01 -9.44
N ALA A 416 19.04 3.84 -8.98
CA ALA A 416 18.78 2.60 -9.68
C ALA A 416 17.28 2.28 -9.56
N THR A 417 16.61 2.07 -10.69
CA THR A 417 15.21 1.68 -10.73
C THR A 417 15.10 0.23 -11.17
N GLY A 418 14.55 -0.61 -10.29
CA GLY A 418 14.16 -1.98 -10.59
C GLY A 418 12.72 -2.04 -11.03
N LEU A 419 12.40 -2.91 -12.00
CA LEU A 419 11.03 -3.14 -12.47
C LEU A 419 10.57 -4.51 -12.02
N GLU A 420 9.36 -4.58 -11.49
CA GLU A 420 8.63 -5.83 -11.29
C GLU A 420 7.73 -6.07 -12.49
N LEU A 421 8.07 -7.06 -13.29
CA LEU A 421 7.28 -7.42 -14.47
C LEU A 421 6.11 -8.33 -14.08
N ILE A 422 5.01 -8.23 -14.81
CA ILE A 422 3.96 -9.24 -14.75
C ILE A 422 4.48 -10.59 -15.26
N PRO A 423 3.95 -11.73 -14.77
CA PRO A 423 4.34 -13.03 -15.27
C PRO A 423 4.07 -13.15 -16.80
N PRO A 424 5.00 -13.70 -17.58
CA PRO A 424 4.76 -13.99 -18.98
C PRO A 424 3.64 -15.03 -19.14
N ARG A 425 3.23 -15.29 -20.39
CA ARG A 425 2.23 -16.33 -20.67
C ARG A 425 2.57 -17.67 -20.04
N GLN A 426 1.63 -18.20 -19.28
CA GLN A 426 1.78 -19.47 -18.59
C GLN A 426 0.71 -20.47 -19.03
N TYR A 427 1.12 -21.72 -19.16
CA TYR A 427 0.22 -22.85 -19.38
C TYR A 427 0.27 -23.73 -18.14
N MET A 428 -0.87 -23.99 -17.53
CA MET A 428 -0.96 -24.78 -16.31
C MET A 428 -1.93 -25.94 -16.50
N LEU A 429 -1.59 -27.08 -15.88
CA LEU A 429 -2.46 -28.24 -15.77
C LEU A 429 -2.58 -28.58 -14.29
N ARG A 430 -3.81 -28.57 -13.78
CA ARG A 430 -4.11 -28.95 -12.40
C ARG A 430 -4.96 -30.23 -12.39
N LEU A 431 -4.51 -31.24 -11.70
CA LEU A 431 -5.28 -32.46 -11.38
C LEU A 431 -5.66 -32.40 -9.91
N SER A 432 -6.94 -32.47 -9.61
CA SER A 432 -7.49 -32.48 -8.25
C SER A 432 -8.13 -33.85 -7.94
N MET A 433 -8.02 -34.29 -6.69
CA MET A 433 -8.64 -35.50 -6.21
C MET A 433 -9.23 -35.27 -4.82
N ASN A 434 -10.53 -35.56 -4.67
CA ASN A 434 -11.23 -35.48 -3.39
C ASN A 434 -11.35 -36.93 -2.81
N TYR A 435 -11.01 -37.09 -1.53
CA TYR A 435 -11.03 -38.37 -0.82
C TYR A 435 -12.34 -38.59 -0.07
#